data_9729330f7a97374674980933efbb290e
#
_entry.id   9729330f7a97374674980933efbb290e
#
_cell.length_a   1.000
_cell.length_b   1.000
_cell.length_c   1.000
_cell.angle_alpha   90.00
_cell.angle_beta   90.00
_cell.angle_gamma   90.00
#
_symmetry.space_group_name_H-M   'P 1'
#
loop_
_entity.id
_entity.type
_entity.pdbx_description
1 polymer ?
#
loop_
_entity_poly.entity_id
_entity_poly.type
_entity_poly.pdbx_seq_one_letter_code
_entity_poly.pdbx_strand_id
1 'polypeptide(L)'
;RENILPSEKAFAYRMKLEAMKHQGAKGNGDTADLVGKEAGDSGRKVQRYIRLTELLPELLEMVDDGKVKFIPAVSLSFLSKEEQSWVFKCMLENSISVSGAMAETMKKHSEDGKLTELAVQLILCEEKKDTGKVTIPANKISRYFPKDYSRQQIEQVIFELLEDWKKKH
;
A
#
# COMPACT_ATOMS: atom_id res chain seq x y z
N ARG A 1 26.76 -2.14 -4.16
CA ARG A 1 25.40 -2.08 -4.73
C ARG A 1 24.79 -0.75 -4.34
N GLU A 2 24.40 0.06 -5.31
CA GLU A 2 23.75 1.36 -5.05
C GLU A 2 22.32 1.23 -4.49
N ASN A 3 21.68 0.06 -4.66
CA ASN A 3 20.34 -0.22 -4.12
C ASN A 3 20.34 -1.46 -3.24
N ILE A 4 20.15 -1.26 -1.93
CA ILE A 4 19.92 -2.32 -0.96
C ILE A 4 18.49 -2.81 -1.10
N LEU A 5 18.30 -4.13 -1.18
CA LEU A 5 16.96 -4.73 -1.27
C LEU A 5 16.14 -4.46 0.01
N PRO A 6 14.81 -4.34 -0.10
CA PRO A 6 13.94 -4.21 1.06
C PRO A 6 14.14 -5.29 2.12
N SER A 7 14.32 -6.55 1.70
CA SER A 7 14.61 -7.68 2.59
C SER A 7 15.95 -7.53 3.30
N GLU A 8 17.03 -7.20 2.58
CA GLU A 8 18.36 -6.98 3.16
C GLU A 8 18.30 -5.88 4.24
N LYS A 9 17.60 -4.78 3.94
CA LYS A 9 17.42 -3.67 4.87
C LYS A 9 16.60 -4.07 6.09
N ALA A 10 15.57 -4.89 5.90
CA ALA A 10 14.72 -5.41 6.98
C ALA A 10 15.51 -6.26 7.96
N PHE A 11 16.28 -7.22 7.47
CA PHE A 11 17.12 -8.07 8.31
C PHE A 11 18.28 -7.30 8.97
N ALA A 12 18.92 -6.38 8.26
CA ALA A 12 19.98 -5.54 8.84
C ALA A 12 19.46 -4.69 10.00
N TYR A 13 18.28 -4.08 9.86
CA TYR A 13 17.66 -3.31 10.95
C TYR A 13 17.24 -4.19 12.13
N ARG A 14 16.69 -5.38 11.87
CA ARG A 14 16.35 -6.34 12.92
C ARG A 14 17.57 -6.74 13.72
N MET A 15 18.66 -7.17 13.07
CA MET A 15 19.89 -7.55 13.72
C MET A 15 20.48 -6.40 14.55
N LYS A 16 20.51 -5.18 13.99
CA LYS A 16 21.05 -4.00 14.66
C LYS A 16 20.21 -3.64 15.89
N LEU A 17 18.89 -3.68 15.80
CA LEU A 17 17.98 -3.43 16.90
C LEU A 17 18.17 -4.46 18.02
N GLU A 18 18.29 -5.74 17.68
CA GLU A 18 18.51 -6.84 18.64
C GLU A 18 19.87 -6.67 19.35
N ALA A 19 20.93 -6.37 18.62
CA ALA A 19 22.26 -6.12 19.19
C ALA A 19 22.23 -4.95 20.19
N MET A 20 21.56 -3.86 19.87
CA MET A 20 21.45 -2.70 20.76
C MET A 20 20.62 -3.00 22.01
N LYS A 21 19.57 -3.82 21.92
CA LYS A 21 18.78 -4.26 23.09
C LYS A 21 19.64 -5.09 24.05
N HIS A 22 20.48 -5.97 23.55
CA HIS A 22 21.40 -6.78 24.37
C HIS A 22 22.48 -5.94 25.06
N GLN A 23 22.83 -4.78 24.54
CA GLN A 23 23.79 -3.86 25.15
C GLN A 23 23.18 -2.96 26.23
N GLY A 24 21.92 -3.20 26.66
CA GLY A 24 21.28 -2.48 27.76
C GLY A 24 20.69 -1.11 27.38
N ALA A 25 20.55 -0.82 26.10
CA ALA A 25 19.83 0.38 25.63
C ALA A 25 18.36 0.28 26.07
N LYS A 26 18.01 0.95 27.18
CA LYS A 26 16.63 1.07 27.65
C LYS A 26 15.92 2.15 26.83
N GLY A 27 14.93 1.75 26.01
CA GLY A 27 14.06 2.72 25.37
C GLY A 27 13.34 2.15 24.16
N ASN A 28 12.00 2.19 24.16
CA ASN A 28 11.17 1.61 23.11
C ASN A 28 11.11 2.46 21.82
N GLY A 29 11.30 3.75 21.87
CA GLY A 29 11.26 4.66 20.72
C GLY A 29 12.64 5.07 20.24
N ASP A 30 13.49 5.41 21.15
CA ASP A 30 14.81 6.00 20.87
C ASP A 30 15.77 5.02 20.16
N THR A 31 15.65 3.71 20.45
CA THR A 31 16.55 2.70 19.84
C THR A 31 16.30 2.52 18.34
N ALA A 32 15.04 2.54 17.91
CA ALA A 32 14.72 2.42 16.48
C ALA A 32 15.14 3.69 15.71
N ASP A 33 15.01 4.87 16.31
CA ASP A 33 15.50 6.13 15.74
C ASP A 33 17.03 6.15 15.64
N LEU A 34 17.72 5.63 16.65
CA LEU A 34 19.18 5.47 16.62
C LEU A 34 19.62 4.53 15.49
N VAL A 35 18.95 3.39 15.34
CA VAL A 35 19.21 2.43 14.25
C VAL A 35 19.01 3.05 12.87
N GLY A 36 17.97 3.88 12.72
CA GLY A 36 17.63 4.52 11.45
C GLY A 36 18.54 5.69 11.07
N LYS A 37 19.12 6.37 12.07
CA LYS A 37 19.83 7.62 11.91
C LYS A 37 20.97 7.55 10.88
N GLU A 38 21.74 6.48 10.87
CA GLU A 38 22.87 6.29 9.93
C GLU A 38 22.39 6.15 8.48
N ALA A 39 21.20 5.60 8.26
CA ALA A 39 20.60 5.41 6.95
C ALA A 39 19.61 6.53 6.56
N GLY A 40 19.45 7.56 7.40
CA GLY A 40 18.50 8.64 7.19
C GLY A 40 17.03 8.22 7.30
N ASP A 41 16.74 7.10 7.97
CA ASP A 41 15.39 6.59 8.17
C ASP A 41 14.88 6.93 9.58
N SER A 42 13.59 7.26 9.70
CA SER A 42 12.93 7.43 11.00
C SER A 42 12.70 6.08 11.69
N GLY A 43 12.64 6.05 13.03
CA GLY A 43 12.35 4.85 13.79
C GLY A 43 11.06 4.14 13.36
N ARG A 44 10.02 4.90 13.00
CA ARG A 44 8.78 4.34 12.40
C ARG A 44 9.06 3.59 11.10
N LYS A 45 9.95 4.12 10.24
CA LYS A 45 10.33 3.46 8.99
C LYS A 45 11.16 2.21 9.26
N VAL A 46 12.08 2.27 10.23
CA VAL A 46 12.85 1.10 10.71
C VAL A 46 11.91 -0.01 11.18
N GLN A 47 10.93 0.29 12.02
CA GLN A 47 9.95 -0.69 12.50
C GLN A 47 9.15 -1.32 11.35
N ARG A 48 8.76 -0.54 10.34
CA ARG A 48 8.07 -1.06 9.16
C ARG A 48 8.97 -2.00 8.34
N TYR A 49 10.26 -1.70 8.18
CA TYR A 49 11.20 -2.61 7.54
C TYR A 49 11.33 -3.92 8.33
N ILE A 50 11.50 -3.83 9.66
CA ILE A 50 11.60 -5.02 10.51
C ILE A 50 10.36 -5.90 10.38
N ARG A 51 9.16 -5.30 10.25
CA ARG A 51 7.93 -6.08 10.03
C ARG A 51 7.98 -6.95 8.77
N LEU A 52 8.73 -6.57 7.73
CA LEU A 52 8.86 -7.39 6.53
C LEU A 52 9.50 -8.75 6.80
N THR A 53 10.31 -8.88 7.86
CA THR A 53 10.91 -10.17 8.25
C THR A 53 9.88 -11.21 8.71
N GLU A 54 8.63 -10.77 8.96
CA GLU A 54 7.50 -11.64 9.32
C GLU A 54 6.72 -12.13 8.09
N LEU A 55 7.10 -11.72 6.88
CA LEU A 55 6.50 -12.26 5.65
C LEU A 55 6.98 -13.69 5.38
N LEU A 56 6.20 -14.45 4.59
CA LEU A 56 6.69 -15.66 3.96
C LEU A 56 7.84 -15.32 3.01
N PRO A 57 8.85 -16.18 2.85
CA PRO A 57 9.99 -15.94 1.96
C PRO A 57 9.56 -15.54 0.55
N GLU A 58 8.54 -16.20 0.02
CA GLU A 58 8.01 -15.97 -1.32
C GLU A 58 7.38 -14.59 -1.48
N LEU A 59 6.65 -14.12 -0.47
CA LEU A 59 6.09 -12.76 -0.46
C LEU A 59 7.18 -11.71 -0.29
N LEU A 60 8.22 -12.00 0.49
CA LEU A 60 9.35 -11.11 0.69
C LEU A 60 10.16 -10.96 -0.61
N GLU A 61 10.37 -12.06 -1.36
CA GLU A 61 10.97 -12.02 -2.69
C GLU A 61 10.15 -11.18 -3.67
N MET A 62 8.81 -11.28 -3.62
CA MET A 62 7.95 -10.41 -4.44
C MET A 62 8.07 -8.92 -4.07
N VAL A 63 8.43 -8.60 -2.83
CA VAL A 63 8.72 -7.21 -2.41
C VAL A 63 10.04 -6.75 -3.02
N ASP A 64 11.06 -7.59 -3.00
CA ASP A 64 12.37 -7.30 -3.59
C ASP A 64 12.30 -7.13 -5.10
N ASP A 65 11.46 -7.93 -5.77
CA ASP A 65 11.13 -7.82 -7.20
C ASP A 65 10.27 -6.59 -7.55
N GLY A 66 9.75 -5.88 -6.53
CA GLY A 66 8.83 -4.74 -6.75
C GLY A 66 7.40 -5.12 -7.17
N LYS A 67 7.06 -6.43 -7.20
CA LYS A 67 5.71 -6.94 -7.49
C LYS A 67 4.73 -6.60 -6.38
N VAL A 68 5.18 -6.61 -5.12
CA VAL A 68 4.45 -6.11 -3.96
C VAL A 68 5.14 -4.86 -3.43
N LYS A 69 4.39 -3.75 -3.34
CA LYS A 69 4.93 -2.49 -2.83
C LYS A 69 5.13 -2.55 -1.32
N PHE A 70 6.05 -1.71 -0.81
CA PHE A 70 6.44 -1.68 0.61
C PHE A 70 5.26 -1.55 1.59
N ILE A 71 4.33 -0.61 1.34
CA ILE A 71 3.20 -0.37 2.27
C ILE A 71 2.23 -1.57 2.33
N PRO A 72 1.73 -2.12 1.21
CA PRO A 72 0.98 -3.37 1.23
C PRO A 72 1.71 -4.51 1.95
N ALA A 73 3.00 -4.70 1.68
CA ALA A 73 3.82 -5.73 2.31
C ALA A 73 3.85 -5.61 3.85
N VAL A 74 3.97 -4.39 4.37
CA VAL A 74 3.89 -4.13 5.82
C VAL A 74 2.53 -4.55 6.37
N SER A 75 1.41 -4.26 5.69
CA SER A 75 0.08 -4.68 6.14
C SER A 75 -0.08 -6.21 6.08
N LEU A 76 0.41 -6.85 5.02
CA LEU A 76 0.40 -8.31 4.89
C LEU A 76 1.24 -9.02 5.96
N SER A 77 2.30 -8.40 6.48
CA SER A 77 3.14 -8.97 7.54
C SER A 77 2.42 -9.15 8.89
N PHE A 78 1.22 -8.60 9.04
CA PHE A 78 0.38 -8.81 10.23
C PHE A 78 -0.53 -10.04 10.13
N LEU A 79 -0.66 -10.62 8.94
CA LEU A 79 -1.43 -11.83 8.71
C LEU A 79 -0.67 -13.04 9.27
N SER A 80 -1.40 -14.09 9.64
CA SER A 80 -0.79 -15.40 9.98
C SER A 80 -0.09 -16.00 8.76
N LYS A 81 0.80 -16.96 8.98
CA LYS A 81 1.52 -17.62 7.89
C LYS A 81 0.58 -18.35 6.92
N GLU A 82 -0.50 -18.91 7.43
CA GLU A 82 -1.53 -19.55 6.64
C GLU A 82 -2.26 -18.54 5.75
N GLU A 83 -2.72 -17.43 6.33
CA GLU A 83 -3.38 -16.33 5.58
C GLU A 83 -2.46 -15.73 4.52
N GLN A 84 -1.17 -15.55 4.84
CA GLN A 84 -0.17 -15.10 3.86
C GLN A 84 -0.04 -16.10 2.69
N SER A 85 -0.12 -17.40 2.95
CA SER A 85 -0.08 -18.42 1.90
C SER A 85 -1.29 -18.35 0.96
N TRP A 86 -2.49 -18.06 1.49
CA TRP A 86 -3.68 -17.85 0.67
C TRP A 86 -3.53 -16.62 -0.25
N VAL A 87 -2.97 -15.52 0.31
CA VAL A 87 -2.69 -14.31 -0.48
C VAL A 87 -1.70 -14.60 -1.59
N PHE A 88 -0.58 -15.25 -1.28
CA PHE A 88 0.45 -15.59 -2.25
C PHE A 88 -0.10 -16.46 -3.39
N LYS A 89 -0.82 -17.54 -3.05
CA LYS A 89 -1.45 -18.45 -4.00
C LYS A 89 -2.41 -17.71 -4.94
N CYS A 90 -3.31 -16.90 -4.37
CA CYS A 90 -4.28 -16.14 -5.15
C CYS A 90 -3.60 -15.13 -6.09
N MET A 91 -2.52 -14.47 -5.64
CA MET A 91 -1.74 -13.55 -6.48
C MET A 91 -1.10 -14.27 -7.68
N LEU A 92 -0.54 -15.48 -7.48
CA LEU A 92 0.07 -16.27 -8.56
C LEU A 92 -0.96 -16.76 -9.56
N GLU A 93 -2.05 -17.36 -9.07
CA GLU A 93 -3.08 -17.97 -9.93
C GLU A 93 -3.78 -16.92 -10.82
N ASN A 94 -3.98 -15.72 -10.31
CA ASN A 94 -4.74 -14.68 -11.02
C ASN A 94 -3.84 -13.57 -11.60
N SER A 95 -2.52 -13.64 -11.43
CA SER A 95 -1.56 -12.61 -11.86
C SER A 95 -1.92 -11.20 -11.34
N ILE A 96 -2.40 -11.12 -10.10
CA ILE A 96 -2.88 -9.88 -9.47
C ILE A 96 -1.81 -9.32 -8.52
N SER A 97 -1.70 -8.00 -8.45
CA SER A 97 -0.89 -7.32 -7.44
C SER A 97 -1.76 -6.76 -6.32
N VAL A 98 -1.28 -6.86 -5.07
CA VAL A 98 -2.00 -6.34 -3.89
C VAL A 98 -1.85 -4.83 -3.78
N SER A 99 -2.97 -4.11 -3.72
CA SER A 99 -3.01 -2.68 -3.40
C SER A 99 -2.95 -2.44 -1.89
N GLY A 100 -2.61 -1.20 -1.47
CA GLY A 100 -2.63 -0.83 -0.06
C GLY A 100 -4.01 -0.99 0.60
N ALA A 101 -5.08 -0.67 -0.13
CA ALA A 101 -6.45 -0.83 0.37
C ALA A 101 -6.83 -2.29 0.58
N MET A 102 -6.48 -3.18 -0.37
CA MET A 102 -6.70 -4.62 -0.25
C MET A 102 -5.95 -5.20 0.95
N ALA A 103 -4.66 -4.88 1.08
CA ALA A 103 -3.84 -5.35 2.20
C ALA A 103 -4.37 -4.88 3.57
N GLU A 104 -4.83 -3.65 3.66
CA GLU A 104 -5.41 -3.12 4.90
C GLU A 104 -6.77 -3.76 5.23
N THR A 105 -7.60 -4.05 4.22
CA THR A 105 -8.86 -4.78 4.39
C THR A 105 -8.59 -6.20 4.89
N MET A 106 -7.65 -6.92 4.27
CA MET A 106 -7.26 -8.26 4.71
C MET A 106 -6.72 -8.25 6.14
N LYS A 107 -5.87 -7.28 6.49
CA LYS A 107 -5.35 -7.12 7.86
C LYS A 107 -6.48 -6.94 8.86
N LYS A 108 -7.46 -6.07 8.62
CA LYS A 108 -8.62 -5.89 9.50
C LYS A 108 -9.44 -7.17 9.66
N HIS A 109 -9.70 -7.88 8.56
CA HIS A 109 -10.41 -9.16 8.62
C HIS A 109 -9.63 -10.22 9.40
N SER A 110 -8.29 -10.24 9.30
CA SER A 110 -7.43 -11.11 10.10
C SER A 110 -7.50 -10.77 11.59
N GLU A 111 -7.40 -9.48 11.94
CA GLU A 111 -7.52 -8.99 13.32
C GLU A 111 -8.89 -9.33 13.94
N ASP A 112 -9.96 -9.31 13.14
CA ASP A 112 -11.32 -9.73 13.53
C ASP A 112 -11.51 -11.25 13.55
N GLY A 113 -10.54 -12.04 13.14
CA GLY A 113 -10.65 -13.51 13.00
C GLY A 113 -11.62 -13.97 11.91
N LYS A 114 -11.87 -13.13 10.90
CA LYS A 114 -12.83 -13.36 9.81
C LYS A 114 -12.18 -13.58 8.45
N LEU A 115 -10.84 -13.52 8.36
CA LEU A 115 -10.16 -13.73 7.09
C LEU A 115 -10.16 -15.22 6.74
N THR A 116 -10.70 -15.54 5.59
CA THR A 116 -10.73 -16.90 5.02
C THR A 116 -10.11 -16.88 3.63
N GLU A 117 -9.74 -18.04 3.09
CA GLU A 117 -9.20 -18.15 1.72
C GLU A 117 -10.18 -17.55 0.69
N LEU A 118 -11.49 -17.80 0.86
CA LEU A 118 -12.53 -17.21 0.01
C LEU A 118 -12.60 -15.68 0.14
N ALA A 119 -12.47 -15.14 1.36
CA ALA A 119 -12.45 -13.69 1.57
C ALA A 119 -11.23 -13.05 0.91
N VAL A 120 -10.06 -13.70 0.96
CA VAL A 120 -8.85 -13.26 0.24
C VAL A 120 -9.11 -13.20 -1.26
N GLN A 121 -9.71 -14.26 -1.84
CA GLN A 121 -10.05 -14.30 -3.27
C GLN A 121 -11.02 -13.17 -3.64
N LEU A 122 -12.07 -12.95 -2.86
CA LEU A 122 -13.03 -11.87 -3.10
C LEU A 122 -12.37 -10.49 -3.06
N ILE A 123 -11.53 -10.23 -2.04
CA ILE A 123 -10.85 -8.93 -1.88
C ILE A 123 -9.86 -8.69 -3.04
N LEU A 124 -9.13 -9.73 -3.48
CA LEU A 124 -8.13 -9.60 -4.54
C LEU A 124 -8.75 -9.57 -5.93
N CYS A 125 -9.83 -10.37 -6.17
CA CYS A 125 -10.51 -10.48 -7.45
C CYS A 125 -11.69 -9.50 -7.58
N GLU A 126 -12.04 -8.73 -6.54
CA GLU A 126 -12.99 -7.63 -6.72
C GLU A 126 -12.43 -6.69 -7.79
N GLU A 127 -13.04 -6.76 -8.97
CA GLU A 127 -12.83 -5.72 -9.97
C GLU A 127 -13.05 -4.38 -9.27
N LYS A 128 -12.08 -3.46 -9.43
CA LYS A 128 -12.32 -2.08 -9.01
C LYS A 128 -13.63 -1.68 -9.66
N LYS A 129 -14.72 -1.68 -8.90
CA LYS A 129 -15.96 -1.07 -9.36
C LYS A 129 -15.54 0.31 -9.81
N ASP A 130 -15.55 0.50 -11.11
CA ASP A 130 -15.30 1.81 -11.68
C ASP A 130 -16.35 2.71 -11.04
N THR A 131 -15.93 3.47 -10.04
CA THR A 131 -16.86 4.28 -9.22
C THR A 131 -17.47 5.41 -10.04
N GLY A 132 -17.34 5.34 -11.36
CA GLY A 132 -17.85 6.36 -12.29
C GLY A 132 -17.22 7.73 -12.07
N LYS A 133 -16.14 7.80 -11.28
CA LYS A 133 -15.46 9.06 -11.00
C LYS A 133 -14.59 9.46 -12.18
N VAL A 134 -15.15 10.22 -13.09
CA VAL A 134 -14.40 10.82 -14.18
C VAL A 134 -13.65 12.05 -13.66
N THR A 135 -12.33 11.99 -13.64
CA THR A 135 -11.48 13.15 -13.30
C THR A 135 -10.88 13.72 -14.58
N ILE A 136 -11.27 14.93 -14.92
CA ILE A 136 -10.69 15.64 -16.07
C ILE A 136 -9.63 16.60 -15.56
N PRO A 137 -8.36 16.49 -16.02
CA PRO A 137 -7.29 17.41 -15.60
C PRO A 137 -7.62 18.86 -15.95
N ALA A 138 -7.36 19.78 -15.02
CA ALA A 138 -7.68 21.21 -15.19
C ALA A 138 -7.07 21.81 -16.46
N ASN A 139 -5.86 21.38 -16.86
CA ASN A 139 -5.20 21.84 -18.09
C ASN A 139 -5.93 21.45 -19.39
N LYS A 140 -6.72 20.35 -19.36
CA LYS A 140 -7.55 19.95 -20.51
C LYS A 140 -8.85 20.75 -20.59
N ILE A 141 -9.40 21.13 -19.46
CA ILE A 141 -10.66 21.85 -19.38
C ILE A 141 -10.47 23.37 -19.56
N SER A 142 -9.42 23.95 -18.99
CA SER A 142 -9.21 25.40 -18.97
C SER A 142 -9.13 26.05 -20.35
N ARG A 143 -8.74 25.29 -21.38
CA ARG A 143 -8.69 25.80 -22.77
C ARG A 143 -10.06 26.07 -23.40
N TYR A 144 -11.15 25.56 -22.82
CA TYR A 144 -12.50 25.72 -23.33
C TYR A 144 -13.26 26.84 -22.60
N PHE A 145 -12.67 27.42 -21.55
CA PHE A 145 -13.29 28.44 -20.73
C PHE A 145 -12.44 29.71 -20.68
N PRO A 146 -13.07 30.90 -20.56
CA PRO A 146 -12.35 32.14 -20.30
C PRO A 146 -11.50 32.03 -19.02
N LYS A 147 -10.39 32.80 -18.96
CA LYS A 147 -9.43 32.73 -17.85
C LYS A 147 -9.99 33.27 -16.52
N ASP A 148 -11.05 34.04 -16.57
CA ASP A 148 -11.76 34.64 -15.44
C ASP A 148 -12.90 33.79 -14.88
N TYR A 149 -13.17 32.61 -15.50
CA TYR A 149 -14.18 31.68 -15.01
C TYR A 149 -13.75 31.00 -13.73
N SER A 150 -14.59 31.12 -12.70
CA SER A 150 -14.40 30.38 -11.46
C SER A 150 -14.69 28.87 -11.66
N ARG A 151 -14.17 28.05 -10.74
CA ARG A 151 -14.44 26.60 -10.76
C ARG A 151 -15.95 26.28 -10.74
N GLN A 152 -16.73 27.03 -9.96
CA GLN A 152 -18.17 26.83 -9.86
C GLN A 152 -18.89 27.14 -11.17
N GLN A 153 -18.47 28.20 -11.87
CA GLN A 153 -19.04 28.55 -13.18
C GLN A 153 -18.72 27.49 -14.24
N ILE A 154 -17.50 26.93 -14.21
CA ILE A 154 -17.09 25.83 -15.10
C ILE A 154 -17.95 24.59 -14.83
N GLU A 155 -18.14 24.21 -13.57
CA GLU A 155 -18.97 23.06 -13.17
C GLU A 155 -20.43 23.25 -13.63
N GLN A 156 -20.99 24.46 -13.46
CA GLN A 156 -22.36 24.75 -13.87
C GLN A 156 -22.55 24.58 -15.38
N VAL A 157 -21.68 25.15 -16.20
CA VAL A 157 -21.74 25.02 -17.67
C VAL A 157 -21.60 23.54 -18.09
N ILE A 158 -20.74 22.78 -17.44
CA ILE A 158 -20.60 21.34 -17.72
C ILE A 158 -21.91 20.61 -17.42
N PHE A 159 -22.56 20.88 -16.29
CA PHE A 159 -23.84 20.25 -15.95
C PHE A 159 -24.95 20.63 -16.95
N GLU A 160 -25.05 21.89 -17.35
CA GLU A 160 -26.03 22.33 -18.35
C GLU A 160 -25.83 21.59 -19.69
N LEU A 161 -24.58 21.45 -20.15
CA LEU A 161 -24.27 20.72 -21.36
C LEU A 161 -24.60 19.22 -21.26
N LEU A 162 -24.37 18.60 -20.09
CA LEU A 162 -24.70 17.20 -19.86
C LEU A 162 -26.22 16.97 -19.79
N GLU A 163 -26.98 17.89 -19.21
CA GLU A 163 -28.45 17.83 -19.21
C GLU A 163 -29.03 17.97 -20.64
N ASP A 164 -28.48 18.87 -21.43
CA ASP A 164 -28.90 19.02 -22.83
C ASP A 164 -28.53 17.82 -23.68
N TRP A 165 -27.37 17.21 -23.42
CA TRP A 165 -26.98 15.98 -24.08
C TRP A 165 -27.92 14.83 -23.74
N LYS A 166 -28.28 14.68 -22.43
CA LYS A 166 -29.22 13.65 -21.96
C LYS A 166 -30.62 13.79 -22.57
N LYS A 167 -31.09 15.03 -22.84
CA LYS A 167 -32.41 15.27 -23.49
C LYS A 167 -32.43 14.88 -24.97
N LYS A 168 -31.26 14.84 -25.62
CA LYS A 168 -31.11 14.56 -27.05
C LYS A 168 -30.84 13.08 -27.36
N HIS A 169 -30.52 12.28 -26.31
CA HIS A 169 -30.19 10.86 -26.40
C HIS A 169 -31.00 10.03 -25.39
#